data_7f042f0e5e90a2a611f4403589a217af
#
_entry.id   7f042f0e5e90a2a611f4403589a217af
#
_cell.length_a   1.000
_cell.length_b   1.000
_cell.length_c   1.000
_cell.angle_alpha   90.00
_cell.angle_beta   90.00
_cell.angle_gamma   90.00
#
_symmetry.space_group_name_H-M   'P 1'
#
loop_
_entity.id
_entity.type
_entity.pdbx_description
1 polymer ?
#
loop_
_entity_poly.entity_id
_entity_poly.type
_entity_poly.pdbx_seq_one_letter_code
_entity_poly.pdbx_strand_id
1 'polypeptide(L)'
;NLNLRCAERVLIRIGTFKAKTFDQLFEGVKALPWEQFIPADGAFPVKGHSLDSALHSIPDCQKIIKKAVVSRLGAKYGQTWFDEIGEKYQIQFAIMHDVAELYLDTSGTGLHKRGYRANSNAAPLRETLAAAMVKLARWRGRDPFLDPFCGSGTIAIEAAMIAQRRAPGLLRRFDAEKWSCFDRSVWQQARESALDLAQPDAKFDIVGSDIDPDCVQLSIENARKAGVANTVFFERADAVKRDYSGAGVLFANPPYGERLLDLQQAEKLYADLGRATKNSPMKQYLLSSDPLFERCYGRKADKRRKLYNGMIKCELHMYFKDPSASNRGENKHSDRPSAKRPAKR
;
A
#
# COMPACT_ATOMS: atom_id res chain seq x y z
N ASN A 1 -12.47 -2.48 6.71
CA ASN A 1 -12.42 -2.19 5.27
C ASN A 1 -12.40 -0.67 4.99
N LEU A 2 -13.40 0.09 5.46
CA LEU A 2 -13.65 1.49 5.08
C LEU A 2 -12.46 2.43 5.37
N ASN A 3 -11.85 2.32 6.55
CA ASN A 3 -10.83 3.24 7.06
C ASN A 3 -9.39 2.78 6.82
N LEU A 4 -9.17 1.55 6.34
CA LEU A 4 -7.82 1.00 6.18
C LEU A 4 -7.12 1.56 4.94
N ARG A 5 -5.93 2.13 5.17
CA ARG A 5 -5.15 2.81 4.11
C ARG A 5 -4.07 1.95 3.50
N CYS A 6 -3.41 1.12 4.31
CA CYS A 6 -2.21 0.37 3.88
C CYS A 6 -2.46 -1.15 3.74
N ALA A 7 -3.62 -1.65 4.17
CA ALA A 7 -4.00 -3.05 4.00
C ALA A 7 -4.56 -3.30 2.59
N GLU A 8 -4.30 -4.49 2.05
CA GLU A 8 -4.85 -4.91 0.75
C GLU A 8 -6.21 -5.58 0.90
N ARG A 9 -6.46 -6.26 2.04
CA ARG A 9 -7.71 -7.00 2.31
C ARG A 9 -7.98 -7.07 3.81
N VAL A 10 -9.24 -7.30 4.13
CA VAL A 10 -9.70 -7.68 5.48
C VAL A 10 -10.31 -9.06 5.38
N LEU A 11 -9.75 -10.00 6.13
CA LEU A 11 -10.13 -11.41 6.10
C LEU A 11 -10.69 -11.82 7.47
N ILE A 12 -11.80 -12.55 7.47
CA ILE A 12 -12.32 -13.21 8.65
C ILE A 12 -11.70 -14.61 8.69
N ARG A 13 -10.92 -14.92 9.71
CA ARG A 13 -10.34 -16.25 9.88
C ARG A 13 -11.40 -17.22 10.39
N ILE A 14 -11.72 -18.23 9.59
CA ILE A 14 -12.72 -19.26 9.90
C ILE A 14 -12.10 -20.38 10.72
N GLY A 15 -10.85 -20.76 10.42
CA GLY A 15 -10.14 -21.77 11.19
C GLY A 15 -8.70 -21.96 10.80
N THR A 16 -7.99 -22.71 11.64
CA THR A 16 -6.57 -23.06 11.48
C THR A 16 -6.36 -24.49 11.94
N PHE A 17 -5.67 -25.32 11.14
CA PHE A 17 -5.37 -26.72 11.47
C PHE A 17 -4.13 -27.21 10.71
N LYS A 18 -3.52 -28.31 11.14
CA LYS A 18 -2.41 -28.95 10.42
C LYS A 18 -2.96 -29.81 9.28
N ALA A 19 -2.34 -29.74 8.10
CA ALA A 19 -2.67 -30.54 6.94
C ALA A 19 -1.44 -30.86 6.10
N LYS A 20 -1.01 -32.12 6.11
CA LYS A 20 0.09 -32.65 5.27
C LYS A 20 -0.43 -33.47 4.10
N THR A 21 -1.69 -33.91 4.15
CA THR A 21 -2.35 -34.70 3.12
C THR A 21 -3.67 -34.05 2.69
N PHE A 22 -4.15 -34.38 1.49
CA PHE A 22 -5.43 -33.86 1.00
C PHE A 22 -6.61 -34.35 1.86
N ASP A 23 -6.54 -35.54 2.48
CA ASP A 23 -7.58 -36.02 3.39
C ASP A 23 -7.61 -35.16 4.67
N GLN A 24 -6.45 -34.83 5.25
CA GLN A 24 -6.38 -33.92 6.41
C GLN A 24 -6.90 -32.53 6.04
N LEU A 25 -6.58 -32.03 4.84
CA LEU A 25 -7.12 -30.76 4.37
C LEU A 25 -8.64 -30.82 4.23
N PHE A 26 -9.17 -31.88 3.61
CA PHE A 26 -10.62 -32.07 3.41
C PHE A 26 -11.36 -32.11 4.75
N GLU A 27 -10.97 -32.98 5.67
CA GLU A 27 -11.64 -33.13 6.96
C GLU A 27 -11.53 -31.86 7.81
N GLY A 28 -10.36 -31.23 7.84
CA GLY A 28 -10.16 -29.96 8.57
C GLY A 28 -11.06 -28.84 8.03
N VAL A 29 -11.18 -28.69 6.72
CA VAL A 29 -12.07 -27.69 6.08
C VAL A 29 -13.54 -28.02 6.33
N LYS A 30 -13.94 -29.28 6.19
CA LYS A 30 -15.32 -29.75 6.40
C LYS A 30 -15.80 -29.54 7.85
N ALA A 31 -14.89 -29.60 8.82
CA ALA A 31 -15.21 -29.37 10.23
C ALA A 31 -15.54 -27.90 10.56
N LEU A 32 -15.19 -26.95 9.69
CA LEU A 32 -15.40 -25.52 9.93
C LEU A 32 -16.87 -25.10 9.72
N PRO A 33 -17.35 -24.08 10.45
CA PRO A 33 -18.77 -23.68 10.47
C PRO A 33 -19.13 -22.74 9.32
N TRP A 34 -18.99 -23.18 8.07
CA TRP A 34 -19.24 -22.38 6.87
C TRP A 34 -20.66 -21.83 6.78
N GLU A 35 -21.66 -22.59 7.26
CA GLU A 35 -23.07 -22.22 7.28
C GLU A 35 -23.40 -21.00 8.14
N GLN A 36 -22.49 -20.57 9.01
CA GLN A 36 -22.68 -19.32 9.76
C GLN A 36 -22.54 -18.07 8.89
N PHE A 37 -21.88 -18.21 7.74
CA PHE A 37 -21.59 -17.10 6.83
C PHE A 37 -22.23 -17.29 5.46
N ILE A 38 -22.14 -18.49 4.88
CA ILE A 38 -22.50 -18.77 3.48
C ILE A 38 -23.90 -19.35 3.43
N PRO A 39 -24.89 -18.63 2.86
CA PRO A 39 -26.24 -19.15 2.65
C PRO A 39 -26.28 -20.18 1.52
N ALA A 40 -27.42 -20.84 1.36
CA ALA A 40 -27.60 -21.93 0.41
C ALA A 40 -27.40 -21.54 -1.07
N ASP A 41 -27.63 -20.28 -1.42
CA ASP A 41 -27.44 -19.71 -2.75
C ASP A 41 -26.11 -18.97 -2.94
N GLY A 42 -25.30 -18.83 -1.88
CA GLY A 42 -24.06 -18.05 -1.88
C GLY A 42 -23.02 -18.60 -2.86
N ALA A 43 -22.32 -17.71 -3.55
CA ALA A 43 -21.18 -18.05 -4.40
C ALA A 43 -19.88 -18.05 -3.58
N PHE A 44 -19.17 -19.17 -3.53
CA PHE A 44 -17.97 -19.33 -2.69
C PHE A 44 -16.74 -19.82 -3.47
N PRO A 45 -16.20 -18.99 -4.37
CA PRO A 45 -14.96 -19.32 -5.06
C PRO A 45 -13.78 -19.42 -4.09
N VAL A 46 -12.82 -20.31 -4.40
CA VAL A 46 -11.65 -20.57 -3.54
C VAL A 46 -10.39 -20.03 -4.21
N LYS A 47 -9.60 -19.25 -3.49
CA LYS A 47 -8.26 -18.78 -3.88
C LYS A 47 -7.30 -18.93 -2.72
N GLY A 48 -6.00 -18.99 -3.00
CA GLY A 48 -5.01 -19.02 -1.93
C GLY A 48 -3.63 -19.37 -2.44
N HIS A 49 -2.77 -19.68 -1.49
CA HIS A 49 -1.39 -20.03 -1.75
C HIS A 49 -0.90 -21.08 -0.76
N SER A 50 0.16 -21.78 -1.15
CA SER A 50 0.89 -22.69 -0.29
C SER A 50 2.38 -22.37 -0.38
N LEU A 51 3.05 -22.37 0.76
CA LEU A 51 4.47 -22.10 0.87
C LEU A 51 5.10 -23.06 1.90
N ASP A 52 6.26 -23.63 1.56
CA ASP A 52 7.04 -24.51 2.43
C ASP A 52 6.19 -25.62 3.08
N SER A 53 5.35 -26.29 2.28
CA SER A 53 4.36 -27.27 2.73
C SER A 53 4.28 -28.48 1.81
N ALA A 54 3.88 -29.62 2.35
CA ALA A 54 3.68 -30.85 1.59
C ALA A 54 2.60 -30.67 0.49
N LEU A 55 1.55 -29.92 0.80
CA LEU A 55 0.47 -29.58 -0.13
C LEU A 55 0.83 -28.35 -0.97
N HIS A 56 1.62 -28.53 -2.02
CA HIS A 56 2.13 -27.44 -2.87
C HIS A 56 1.30 -27.16 -4.12
N SER A 57 0.44 -28.11 -4.57
CA SER A 57 -0.44 -27.92 -5.73
C SER A 57 -1.63 -27.01 -5.37
N ILE A 58 -1.54 -25.73 -5.73
CA ILE A 58 -2.61 -24.76 -5.46
C ILE A 58 -3.94 -25.17 -6.11
N PRO A 59 -3.99 -25.62 -7.40
CA PRO A 59 -5.25 -26.05 -8.02
C PRO A 59 -5.92 -27.24 -7.30
N ASP A 60 -5.11 -28.19 -6.81
CA ASP A 60 -5.67 -29.36 -6.10
C ASP A 60 -6.15 -28.96 -4.71
N CYS A 61 -5.40 -28.11 -3.99
CA CYS A 61 -5.87 -27.53 -2.72
C CYS A 61 -7.21 -26.80 -2.91
N GLN A 62 -7.36 -25.99 -3.97
CA GLN A 62 -8.61 -25.30 -4.30
C GLN A 62 -9.76 -26.27 -4.51
N LYS A 63 -9.56 -27.35 -5.29
CA LYS A 63 -10.58 -28.38 -5.54
C LYS A 63 -11.00 -29.11 -4.26
N ILE A 64 -10.03 -29.52 -3.43
CA ILE A 64 -10.27 -30.22 -2.17
C ILE A 64 -11.01 -29.31 -1.18
N ILE A 65 -10.58 -28.07 -1.01
CA ILE A 65 -11.25 -27.10 -0.15
C ILE A 65 -12.68 -26.87 -0.63
N LYS A 66 -12.89 -26.64 -1.93
CA LYS A 66 -14.23 -26.46 -2.51
C LYS A 66 -15.12 -27.66 -2.23
N LYS A 67 -14.63 -28.89 -2.48
CA LYS A 67 -15.37 -30.14 -2.21
C LYS A 67 -15.75 -30.28 -0.73
N ALA A 68 -14.84 -29.95 0.19
CA ALA A 68 -15.09 -30.02 1.63
C ALA A 68 -16.17 -29.03 2.07
N VAL A 69 -16.13 -27.78 1.57
CA VAL A 69 -17.17 -26.76 1.83
C VAL A 69 -18.51 -27.20 1.29
N VAL A 70 -18.58 -27.71 0.05
CA VAL A 70 -19.81 -28.27 -0.54
C VAL A 70 -20.36 -29.43 0.31
N SER A 71 -19.49 -30.33 0.79
CA SER A 71 -19.92 -31.44 1.67
C SER A 71 -20.50 -30.93 2.99
N ARG A 72 -19.90 -29.91 3.61
CA ARG A 72 -20.39 -29.30 4.87
C ARG A 72 -21.73 -28.59 4.65
N LEU A 73 -21.81 -27.70 3.68
CA LEU A 73 -23.02 -26.94 3.37
C LEU A 73 -24.15 -27.85 2.88
N GLY A 74 -23.81 -28.89 2.10
CA GLY A 74 -24.78 -29.91 1.64
C GLY A 74 -25.45 -30.65 2.79
N ALA A 75 -24.67 -31.07 3.77
CA ALA A 75 -25.19 -31.70 4.98
C ALA A 75 -26.10 -30.75 5.78
N LYS A 76 -25.81 -29.45 5.77
CA LYS A 76 -26.60 -28.43 6.50
C LYS A 76 -27.89 -28.06 5.77
N TYR A 77 -27.83 -27.90 4.45
CA TYR A 77 -28.96 -27.40 3.62
C TYR A 77 -29.75 -28.47 2.91
N GLY A 78 -29.33 -29.73 3.02
CA GLY A 78 -30.03 -30.86 2.40
C GLY A 78 -29.92 -30.90 0.86
N GLN A 79 -28.82 -30.32 0.30
CA GLN A 79 -28.60 -30.27 -1.15
C GLN A 79 -27.19 -30.74 -1.52
N THR A 80 -27.05 -31.27 -2.73
CA THR A 80 -25.78 -31.81 -3.26
C THR A 80 -25.14 -30.92 -4.30
N TRP A 81 -25.87 -29.91 -4.77
CA TRP A 81 -25.43 -28.98 -5.79
C TRP A 81 -25.69 -27.54 -5.32
N PHE A 82 -24.78 -26.60 -5.66
CA PHE A 82 -24.86 -25.19 -5.36
C PHE A 82 -24.71 -24.42 -6.66
N ASP A 83 -25.74 -23.67 -7.06
CA ASP A 83 -25.74 -22.86 -8.30
C ASP A 83 -24.88 -21.64 -8.22
N GLU A 84 -24.52 -21.21 -7.00
CA GLU A 84 -23.65 -20.06 -6.71
C GLU A 84 -24.10 -18.76 -7.41
N ILE A 85 -25.41 -18.52 -7.45
CA ILE A 85 -26.04 -17.36 -8.11
C ILE A 85 -26.19 -16.14 -7.18
N GLY A 86 -26.04 -16.35 -5.87
CA GLY A 86 -26.18 -15.31 -4.85
C GLY A 86 -24.90 -14.49 -4.66
N GLU A 87 -24.81 -13.84 -3.51
CA GLU A 87 -23.68 -12.98 -3.17
C GLU A 87 -22.39 -13.77 -3.00
N LYS A 88 -21.28 -13.09 -3.27
CA LYS A 88 -19.96 -13.71 -3.28
C LYS A 88 -19.32 -13.74 -1.90
N TYR A 89 -18.95 -14.94 -1.46
CA TYR A 89 -18.20 -15.26 -0.23
C TYR A 89 -16.84 -15.83 -0.61
N GLN A 90 -15.91 -14.99 -1.01
CA GLN A 90 -14.59 -15.44 -1.47
C GLN A 90 -13.83 -16.14 -0.34
N ILE A 91 -13.66 -17.45 -0.46
CA ILE A 91 -12.80 -18.24 0.44
C ILE A 91 -11.34 -18.00 0.04
N GLN A 92 -10.52 -17.68 1.03
CA GLN A 92 -9.07 -17.64 0.88
C GLN A 92 -8.40 -18.64 1.80
N PHE A 93 -7.35 -19.30 1.31
CA PHE A 93 -6.52 -20.17 2.12
C PHE A 93 -5.04 -19.76 2.05
N ALA A 94 -4.34 -20.01 3.14
CA ALA A 94 -2.89 -19.99 3.21
C ALA A 94 -2.43 -21.28 3.85
N ILE A 95 -1.57 -22.06 3.18
CA ILE A 95 -0.92 -23.21 3.77
C ILE A 95 0.55 -22.87 3.92
N MET A 96 1.03 -22.78 5.17
CA MET A 96 2.41 -22.43 5.47
C MET A 96 2.97 -23.39 6.51
N HIS A 97 4.11 -24.01 6.19
CA HIS A 97 4.74 -25.01 7.08
C HIS A 97 3.75 -26.09 7.54
N ASP A 98 2.94 -26.61 6.60
CA ASP A 98 1.89 -27.62 6.82
C ASP A 98 0.74 -27.18 7.75
N VAL A 99 0.58 -25.90 8.00
CA VAL A 99 -0.56 -25.33 8.71
C VAL A 99 -1.47 -24.64 7.70
N ALA A 100 -2.71 -25.09 7.60
CA ALA A 100 -3.74 -24.50 6.78
C ALA A 100 -4.55 -23.48 7.57
N GLU A 101 -4.69 -22.29 7.05
CA GLU A 101 -5.54 -21.21 7.56
C GLU A 101 -6.61 -20.88 6.51
N LEU A 102 -7.87 -20.87 6.93
CA LEU A 102 -9.03 -20.63 6.06
C LEU A 102 -9.68 -19.29 6.44
N TYR A 103 -10.03 -18.51 5.42
CA TYR A 103 -10.57 -17.17 5.58
C TYR A 103 -11.75 -16.91 4.63
N LEU A 104 -12.60 -15.94 5.01
CA LEU A 104 -13.52 -15.26 4.10
C LEU A 104 -13.04 -13.82 3.86
N ASP A 105 -12.95 -13.45 2.59
CA ASP A 105 -12.54 -12.11 2.16
C ASP A 105 -13.73 -11.15 2.16
N THR A 106 -13.72 -10.20 3.10
CA THR A 106 -14.78 -9.20 3.25
C THR A 106 -14.64 -8.04 2.27
N SER A 107 -13.49 -7.89 1.63
CA SER A 107 -13.14 -6.69 0.85
C SER A 107 -13.61 -6.75 -0.60
N GLY A 108 -13.69 -7.95 -1.17
CA GLY A 108 -13.96 -8.16 -2.59
C GLY A 108 -12.80 -7.74 -3.48
N THR A 109 -12.92 -6.62 -4.18
CA THR A 109 -11.80 -6.01 -4.91
C THR A 109 -10.75 -5.51 -3.91
N GLY A 110 -9.45 -5.63 -4.23
CA GLY A 110 -8.37 -5.18 -3.34
C GLY A 110 -8.52 -3.73 -2.88
N LEU A 111 -8.18 -3.43 -1.62
CA LEU A 111 -8.41 -2.11 -1.01
C LEU A 111 -7.61 -0.99 -1.65
N HIS A 112 -6.53 -1.29 -2.39
CA HIS A 112 -5.82 -0.30 -3.20
C HIS A 112 -6.75 0.36 -4.23
N LYS A 113 -7.69 -0.35 -4.82
CA LYS A 113 -8.68 0.22 -5.74
C LYS A 113 -9.70 1.06 -4.97
N ARG A 114 -9.36 2.33 -4.69
CA ARG A 114 -10.17 3.27 -3.90
C ARG A 114 -11.47 3.70 -4.60
N GLY A 115 -11.49 3.62 -5.94
CA GLY A 115 -12.64 4.04 -6.76
C GLY A 115 -12.44 5.38 -7.46
N TYR A 116 -11.42 6.18 -7.13
CA TYR A 116 -11.18 7.46 -7.80
C TYR A 116 -10.42 7.34 -9.11
N ARG A 117 -9.63 6.29 -9.31
CA ARG A 117 -8.88 6.08 -10.54
C ARG A 117 -9.72 5.33 -11.58
N ALA A 118 -10.15 6.03 -12.63
CA ALA A 118 -10.88 5.41 -13.74
C ALA A 118 -9.93 4.76 -14.75
N ASN A 119 -8.85 5.47 -15.09
CA ASN A 119 -7.78 5.01 -15.98
C ASN A 119 -6.45 5.08 -15.25
N SER A 120 -5.52 4.23 -15.59
CA SER A 120 -4.18 4.22 -15.02
C SER A 120 -3.16 4.15 -16.14
N ASN A 121 -2.02 4.82 -15.95
CA ASN A 121 -0.83 4.64 -16.77
C ASN A 121 -0.34 3.18 -16.67
N ALA A 122 0.54 2.77 -17.55
CA ALA A 122 0.97 1.37 -17.74
C ALA A 122 1.46 0.63 -16.48
N ALA A 123 1.85 1.30 -15.40
CA ALA A 123 2.27 0.67 -14.14
C ALA A 123 2.09 1.62 -12.93
N PRO A 124 0.86 1.92 -12.52
CA PRO A 124 0.64 2.89 -11.46
C PRO A 124 1.13 2.39 -10.10
N LEU A 125 1.60 3.33 -9.27
CA LEU A 125 1.82 3.08 -7.85
C LEU A 125 0.49 2.69 -7.20
N ARG A 126 0.47 1.60 -6.41
CA ARG A 126 -0.73 1.23 -5.66
C ARG A 126 -1.03 2.27 -4.59
N GLU A 127 -2.29 2.61 -4.44
CA GLU A 127 -2.78 3.60 -3.47
C GLU A 127 -2.44 3.20 -2.03
N THR A 128 -2.50 1.91 -1.70
CA THR A 128 -2.09 1.39 -0.39
C THR A 128 -0.60 1.60 -0.11
N LEU A 129 0.24 1.51 -1.15
CA LEU A 129 1.67 1.76 -1.04
C LEU A 129 1.96 3.27 -0.90
N ALA A 130 1.31 4.12 -1.69
CA ALA A 130 1.41 5.57 -1.58
C ALA A 130 1.01 6.06 -0.17
N ALA A 131 -0.12 5.57 0.35
CA ALA A 131 -0.55 5.86 1.73
C ALA A 131 0.47 5.38 2.77
N ALA A 132 1.09 4.20 2.56
CA ALA A 132 2.12 3.68 3.44
C ALA A 132 3.37 4.57 3.45
N MET A 133 3.80 5.09 2.30
CA MET A 133 4.93 6.03 2.20
C MET A 133 4.66 7.29 3.02
N VAL A 134 3.49 7.92 2.85
CA VAL A 134 3.08 9.12 3.61
C VAL A 134 3.05 8.84 5.12
N LYS A 135 2.52 7.68 5.54
CA LYS A 135 2.49 7.29 6.96
C LYS A 135 3.89 6.98 7.52
N LEU A 136 4.78 6.36 6.75
CA LEU A 136 6.18 6.12 7.16
C LEU A 136 6.95 7.42 7.40
N ALA A 137 6.65 8.47 6.63
CA ALA A 137 7.18 9.81 6.84
C ALA A 137 6.57 10.54 8.05
N ARG A 138 5.49 10.01 8.63
CA ARG A 138 4.71 10.63 9.71
C ARG A 138 4.16 12.01 9.35
N TRP A 139 4.02 12.30 8.06
CA TRP A 139 3.42 13.56 7.61
C TRP A 139 1.92 13.60 7.97
N ARG A 140 1.44 14.76 8.42
CA ARG A 140 0.09 14.97 8.95
C ARG A 140 -0.57 16.27 8.45
N GLY A 141 -0.11 16.82 7.34
CA GLY A 141 -0.65 18.05 6.75
C GLY A 141 -0.13 19.36 7.35
N ARG A 142 0.88 19.32 8.23
CA ARG A 142 1.42 20.55 8.84
C ARG A 142 2.48 21.23 7.96
N ASP A 143 3.30 20.42 7.31
CA ASP A 143 4.39 20.90 6.45
C ASP A 143 3.95 20.89 4.99
N PRO A 144 4.43 21.80 4.13
CA PRO A 144 4.25 21.73 2.68
C PRO A 144 4.64 20.38 2.13
N PHE A 145 3.87 19.88 1.17
CA PHE A 145 4.04 18.56 0.55
C PHE A 145 4.24 18.70 -0.95
N LEU A 146 5.29 18.10 -1.48
CA LEU A 146 5.62 18.14 -2.90
C LEU A 146 5.79 16.73 -3.47
N ASP A 147 5.12 16.45 -4.61
CA ASP A 147 5.34 15.27 -5.45
C ASP A 147 5.71 15.70 -6.88
N PRO A 148 7.02 15.81 -7.21
CA PRO A 148 7.47 16.31 -8.51
C PRO A 148 7.42 15.28 -9.65
N PHE A 149 6.96 14.05 -9.39
CA PHE A 149 6.73 13.00 -10.38
C PHE A 149 5.34 12.40 -10.15
N CYS A 150 4.30 13.25 -10.14
CA CYS A 150 2.98 12.85 -9.65
C CYS A 150 2.27 11.81 -10.51
N GLY A 151 2.59 11.72 -11.81
CA GLY A 151 1.95 10.80 -12.73
C GLY A 151 0.43 10.96 -12.70
N SER A 152 -0.28 9.97 -12.22
CA SER A 152 -1.74 10.03 -12.02
C SER A 152 -2.19 10.67 -10.68
N GLY A 153 -1.28 11.33 -9.96
CA GLY A 153 -1.53 12.04 -8.70
C GLY A 153 -1.63 11.16 -7.45
N THR A 154 -1.26 9.89 -7.53
CA THR A 154 -1.56 8.91 -6.46
C THR A 154 -1.01 9.31 -5.09
N ILE A 155 0.26 9.74 -4.98
CA ILE A 155 0.88 10.07 -3.70
C ILE A 155 0.25 11.34 -3.12
N ALA A 156 0.09 12.38 -3.92
CA ALA A 156 -0.50 13.65 -3.51
C ALA A 156 -1.98 13.49 -3.10
N ILE A 157 -2.76 12.68 -3.83
CA ILE A 157 -4.17 12.39 -3.51
C ILE A 157 -4.27 11.61 -2.19
N GLU A 158 -3.46 10.55 -1.97
CA GLU A 158 -3.47 9.81 -0.70
C GLU A 158 -3.00 10.70 0.47
N ALA A 159 -2.04 11.61 0.24
CA ALA A 159 -1.65 12.61 1.23
C ALA A 159 -2.82 13.54 1.58
N ALA A 160 -3.53 14.08 0.59
CA ALA A 160 -4.71 14.92 0.80
C ALA A 160 -5.82 14.20 1.57
N MET A 161 -6.12 12.94 1.21
CA MET A 161 -7.09 12.12 1.94
C MET A 161 -6.66 11.83 3.39
N ILE A 162 -5.35 11.69 3.66
CA ILE A 162 -4.82 11.52 5.02
C ILE A 162 -4.99 12.83 5.80
N ALA A 163 -4.62 13.98 5.22
CA ALA A 163 -4.71 15.29 5.84
C ALA A 163 -6.16 15.65 6.20
N GLN A 164 -7.08 15.44 5.26
CA GLN A 164 -8.54 15.65 5.46
C GLN A 164 -9.22 14.61 6.35
N ARG A 165 -8.52 13.58 6.84
CA ARG A 165 -9.12 12.42 7.54
C ARG A 165 -10.19 11.68 6.73
N ARG A 166 -10.22 11.85 5.41
CA ARG A 166 -11.19 11.23 4.51
C ARG A 166 -10.94 9.74 4.40
N ALA A 167 -11.92 8.90 4.75
CA ALA A 167 -11.76 7.44 4.70
C ALA A 167 -11.57 6.95 3.25
N PRO A 168 -10.57 6.08 2.98
CA PRO A 168 -10.23 5.69 1.61
C PRO A 168 -11.25 4.76 0.95
N GLY A 169 -12.15 4.16 1.73
CA GLY A 169 -13.18 3.25 1.24
C GLY A 169 -14.52 3.89 0.89
N LEU A 170 -14.67 5.21 1.04
CA LEU A 170 -15.97 5.91 0.85
C LEU A 170 -16.53 5.77 -0.57
N LEU A 171 -15.67 5.70 -1.60
CA LEU A 171 -16.07 5.67 -3.01
C LEU A 171 -16.28 4.25 -3.55
N ARG A 172 -16.23 3.24 -2.70
CA ARG A 172 -16.35 1.83 -3.13
C ARG A 172 -17.31 1.05 -2.26
N ARG A 173 -17.69 -0.14 -2.74
CA ARG A 173 -18.43 -1.15 -1.99
C ARG A 173 -17.51 -2.32 -1.65
N PHE A 174 -17.92 -3.09 -0.63
CA PHE A 174 -17.23 -4.29 -0.15
C PHE A 174 -18.15 -5.50 -0.29
N ASP A 175 -17.60 -6.67 -0.59
CA ASP A 175 -18.43 -7.87 -0.76
C ASP A 175 -19.27 -8.15 0.50
N ALA A 176 -18.69 -7.97 1.70
CA ALA A 176 -19.38 -8.19 2.96
C ALA A 176 -20.53 -7.21 3.27
N GLU A 177 -20.67 -6.10 2.55
CA GLU A 177 -21.83 -5.21 2.69
C GLU A 177 -23.14 -5.90 2.30
N LYS A 178 -23.06 -6.94 1.48
CA LYS A 178 -24.20 -7.69 0.94
C LYS A 178 -24.46 -8.99 1.68
N TRP A 179 -23.55 -9.40 2.59
CA TRP A 179 -23.68 -10.67 3.29
C TRP A 179 -24.83 -10.63 4.31
N SER A 180 -25.69 -11.64 4.25
CA SER A 180 -26.87 -11.75 5.13
C SER A 180 -26.54 -11.92 6.62
N CYS A 181 -25.33 -12.37 6.94
CA CYS A 181 -24.84 -12.54 8.31
C CYS A 181 -24.46 -11.23 9.02
N PHE A 182 -24.46 -10.10 8.33
CA PHE A 182 -24.19 -8.78 8.90
C PHE A 182 -25.40 -7.86 8.80
N ASP A 183 -25.66 -7.12 9.86
CA ASP A 183 -26.65 -6.06 9.83
C ASP A 183 -26.18 -4.92 8.88
N ARG A 184 -27.02 -4.56 7.94
CA ARG A 184 -26.76 -3.48 6.97
C ARG A 184 -26.57 -2.12 7.63
N SER A 185 -27.19 -1.90 8.78
CA SER A 185 -27.07 -0.66 9.55
C SER A 185 -25.63 -0.38 10.00
N VAL A 186 -24.83 -1.43 10.28
CA VAL A 186 -23.42 -1.31 10.68
C VAL A 186 -22.59 -0.62 9.59
N TRP A 187 -22.85 -0.94 8.32
CA TRP A 187 -22.14 -0.33 7.21
C TRP A 187 -22.57 1.13 6.98
N GLN A 188 -23.86 1.41 7.14
CA GLN A 188 -24.38 2.78 7.05
C GLN A 188 -23.77 3.65 8.15
N GLN A 189 -23.83 3.23 9.40
CA GLN A 189 -23.26 3.95 10.55
C GLN A 189 -21.76 4.17 10.39
N ALA A 190 -21.01 3.16 9.89
CA ALA A 190 -19.58 3.30 9.63
C ALA A 190 -19.29 4.35 8.55
N ARG A 191 -20.11 4.47 7.51
CA ARG A 191 -19.96 5.49 6.46
C ARG A 191 -20.31 6.88 6.97
N GLU A 192 -21.38 7.03 7.72
CA GLU A 192 -21.78 8.29 8.36
C GLU A 192 -20.67 8.77 9.30
N SER A 193 -20.19 7.92 10.21
CA SER A 193 -19.09 8.26 11.10
C SER A 193 -17.80 8.64 10.34
N ALA A 194 -17.52 8.01 9.20
CA ALA A 194 -16.36 8.34 8.38
C ALA A 194 -16.51 9.68 7.65
N LEU A 195 -17.72 10.07 7.30
CA LEU A 195 -18.03 11.40 6.73
C LEU A 195 -17.94 12.49 7.79
N ASP A 196 -18.44 12.26 9.00
CA ASP A 196 -18.39 13.21 10.13
C ASP A 196 -16.95 13.51 10.57
N LEU A 197 -16.06 12.51 10.48
CA LEU A 197 -14.63 12.68 10.80
C LEU A 197 -13.85 13.40 9.72
N ALA A 198 -14.37 13.48 8.50
CA ALA A 198 -13.70 14.12 7.39
C ALA A 198 -13.68 15.65 7.54
N GLN A 199 -12.60 16.26 7.08
CA GLN A 199 -12.39 17.72 7.11
C GLN A 199 -12.23 18.24 5.67
N PRO A 200 -13.28 18.26 4.84
CA PRO A 200 -13.19 18.56 3.42
C PRO A 200 -12.75 20.00 3.15
N ASP A 201 -13.07 20.94 4.05
CA ASP A 201 -12.77 22.37 3.89
C ASP A 201 -11.41 22.78 4.47
N ALA A 202 -10.73 21.86 5.16
CA ALA A 202 -9.41 22.13 5.70
C ALA A 202 -8.38 22.28 4.57
N LYS A 203 -7.61 23.38 4.62
CA LYS A 203 -6.61 23.72 3.61
C LYS A 203 -5.26 23.13 4.01
N PHE A 204 -4.58 22.56 3.04
CA PHE A 204 -3.26 22.00 3.18
C PHE A 204 -2.42 22.41 1.97
N ASP A 205 -1.13 22.59 2.16
CA ASP A 205 -0.20 22.92 1.07
C ASP A 205 0.33 21.61 0.47
N ILE A 206 -0.37 21.13 -0.57
CA ILE A 206 -0.02 19.89 -1.28
C ILE A 206 0.06 20.19 -2.76
N VAL A 207 1.25 20.00 -3.33
CA VAL A 207 1.52 20.21 -4.75
C VAL A 207 2.01 18.92 -5.39
N GLY A 208 1.37 18.53 -6.49
CA GLY A 208 1.87 17.51 -7.41
C GLY A 208 2.29 18.15 -8.73
N SER A 209 3.37 17.67 -9.34
CA SER A 209 3.75 18.13 -10.67
C SER A 209 4.27 16.98 -11.52
N ASP A 210 4.15 17.15 -12.84
CA ASP A 210 4.72 16.24 -13.83
C ASP A 210 5.15 17.04 -15.04
N ILE A 211 6.13 16.53 -15.78
CA ILE A 211 6.56 17.16 -17.05
C ILE A 211 5.53 16.92 -18.16
N ASP A 212 4.80 15.81 -18.06
CA ASP A 212 3.77 15.40 -19.01
C ASP A 212 2.43 16.08 -18.66
N PRO A 213 1.88 16.93 -19.57
CA PRO A 213 0.59 17.59 -19.35
C PRO A 213 -0.58 16.60 -19.22
N ASP A 214 -0.53 15.45 -19.86
CA ASP A 214 -1.59 14.44 -19.80
C ASP A 214 -1.63 13.79 -18.39
N CYS A 215 -0.46 13.59 -17.78
CA CYS A 215 -0.35 13.16 -16.38
C CYS A 215 -0.94 14.19 -15.43
N VAL A 216 -0.70 15.48 -15.64
CA VAL A 216 -1.27 16.56 -14.83
C VAL A 216 -2.79 16.59 -14.95
N GLN A 217 -3.33 16.52 -16.17
CA GLN A 217 -4.78 16.49 -16.41
C GLN A 217 -5.42 15.27 -15.73
N LEU A 218 -4.83 14.09 -15.86
CA LEU A 218 -5.28 12.87 -15.21
C LEU A 218 -5.27 12.99 -13.67
N SER A 219 -4.25 13.63 -13.10
CA SER A 219 -4.14 13.89 -11.66
C SER A 219 -5.27 14.78 -11.15
N ILE A 220 -5.61 15.85 -11.89
CA ILE A 220 -6.72 16.76 -11.57
C ILE A 220 -8.06 16.00 -11.58
N GLU A 221 -8.29 15.17 -12.60
CA GLU A 221 -9.50 14.35 -12.68
C GLU A 221 -9.62 13.34 -11.54
N ASN A 222 -8.52 12.66 -11.21
CA ASN A 222 -8.47 11.71 -10.10
C ASN A 222 -8.70 12.41 -8.76
N ALA A 223 -8.11 13.58 -8.52
CA ALA A 223 -8.34 14.37 -7.31
C ALA A 223 -9.80 14.83 -7.18
N ARG A 224 -10.44 15.22 -8.28
CA ARG A 224 -11.87 15.54 -8.29
C ARG A 224 -12.72 14.32 -7.91
N LYS A 225 -12.46 13.16 -8.50
CA LYS A 225 -13.14 11.90 -8.16
C LYS A 225 -12.89 11.47 -6.73
N ALA A 226 -11.66 11.67 -6.22
CA ALA A 226 -11.32 11.39 -4.82
C ALA A 226 -11.99 12.36 -3.82
N GLY A 227 -12.53 13.48 -4.29
CA GLY A 227 -13.13 14.53 -3.46
C GLY A 227 -12.08 15.35 -2.68
N VAL A 228 -10.88 15.54 -3.26
CA VAL A 228 -9.77 16.29 -2.65
C VAL A 228 -9.25 17.42 -3.55
N ALA A 229 -9.96 17.76 -4.62
CA ALA A 229 -9.53 18.78 -5.60
C ALA A 229 -9.27 20.17 -4.98
N ASN A 230 -9.94 20.50 -3.86
CA ASN A 230 -9.74 21.76 -3.17
C ASN A 230 -8.52 21.76 -2.22
N THR A 231 -7.84 20.62 -2.09
CA THR A 231 -6.77 20.40 -1.11
C THR A 231 -5.42 20.16 -1.77
N VAL A 232 -5.42 19.70 -3.02
CA VAL A 232 -4.19 19.42 -3.78
C VAL A 232 -4.19 20.22 -5.07
N PHE A 233 -3.06 20.84 -5.35
CA PHE A 233 -2.82 21.56 -6.59
C PHE A 233 -1.91 20.74 -7.51
N PHE A 234 -2.23 20.72 -8.81
CA PHE A 234 -1.40 20.05 -9.83
C PHE A 234 -0.96 21.03 -10.89
N GLU A 235 0.31 20.97 -11.27
CA GLU A 235 0.92 21.83 -12.26
C GLU A 235 1.89 21.07 -13.16
N ARG A 236 2.11 21.59 -14.38
CA ARG A 236 3.17 21.10 -15.24
C ARG A 236 4.50 21.70 -14.83
N ALA A 237 5.46 20.87 -14.43
CA ALA A 237 6.81 21.32 -14.07
C ALA A 237 7.85 20.22 -14.34
N ASP A 238 9.08 20.65 -14.68
CA ASP A 238 10.23 19.77 -14.80
C ASP A 238 10.88 19.60 -13.42
N ALA A 239 10.86 18.39 -12.87
CA ALA A 239 11.39 18.06 -11.55
C ALA A 239 12.85 18.45 -11.34
N VAL A 240 13.69 18.41 -12.39
CA VAL A 240 15.12 18.74 -12.26
C VAL A 240 15.42 20.24 -12.36
N LYS A 241 14.44 21.05 -12.77
CA LYS A 241 14.56 22.52 -12.88
C LYS A 241 13.80 23.27 -11.79
N ARG A 242 13.08 22.53 -10.93
CA ARG A 242 12.27 23.12 -9.87
C ARG A 242 13.15 23.67 -8.75
N ASP A 243 12.68 24.74 -8.11
CA ASP A 243 13.26 25.25 -6.86
C ASP A 243 12.84 24.37 -5.67
N TYR A 244 13.83 23.91 -4.92
CA TYR A 244 13.67 23.08 -3.71
C TYR A 244 14.20 23.79 -2.45
N SER A 245 14.29 25.11 -2.46
CA SER A 245 14.79 25.93 -1.33
C SER A 245 13.76 26.04 -0.18
N GLY A 246 12.48 25.78 -0.44
CA GLY A 246 11.41 25.81 0.55
C GLY A 246 11.51 24.66 1.57
N ALA A 247 10.98 24.90 2.77
CA ALA A 247 10.81 23.85 3.78
C ALA A 247 9.64 22.92 3.43
N GLY A 248 9.64 21.69 3.96
CA GLY A 248 8.54 20.75 3.77
C GLY A 248 8.99 19.30 3.59
N VAL A 249 8.16 18.55 2.89
CA VAL A 249 8.45 17.15 2.56
C VAL A 249 8.32 16.92 1.06
N LEU A 250 9.26 16.18 0.50
CA LEU A 250 9.28 15.77 -0.89
C LEU A 250 9.04 14.26 -0.96
N PHE A 251 8.04 13.87 -1.73
CA PHE A 251 7.80 12.47 -2.09
C PHE A 251 7.98 12.31 -3.59
N ALA A 252 8.62 11.24 -4.01
CA ALA A 252 8.75 10.96 -5.43
C ALA A 252 8.74 9.45 -5.70
N ASN A 253 8.11 9.10 -6.80
CA ASN A 253 8.20 7.81 -7.45
C ASN A 253 8.68 8.05 -8.89
N PRO A 254 9.97 8.43 -9.07
CA PRO A 254 10.49 8.69 -10.40
C PRO A 254 10.42 7.44 -11.26
N PRO A 255 10.40 7.57 -12.59
CA PRO A 255 10.39 6.42 -13.49
C PRO A 255 11.60 5.50 -13.24
N TYR A 256 11.36 4.18 -13.19
CA TYR A 256 12.37 3.15 -13.00
C TYR A 256 12.04 1.89 -13.81
N GLY A 257 13.11 1.17 -14.22
CA GLY A 257 13.02 -0.09 -14.95
C GLY A 257 12.55 0.04 -16.39
N GLU A 258 12.42 -1.08 -17.09
CA GLU A 258 12.18 -1.24 -18.54
C GLU A 258 10.86 -0.63 -19.08
N ARG A 259 10.07 0.04 -18.25
CA ARG A 259 8.68 0.39 -18.59
C ARG A 259 8.49 1.81 -19.12
N LEU A 260 9.37 2.77 -18.79
CA LEU A 260 9.18 4.19 -19.12
C LEU A 260 10.45 4.88 -19.63
N LEU A 261 11.64 4.43 -19.19
CA LEU A 261 12.94 4.96 -19.64
C LEU A 261 13.90 3.78 -19.81
N ASP A 262 14.92 3.93 -20.67
CA ASP A 262 16.07 3.03 -20.58
C ASP A 262 16.84 3.27 -19.28
N LEU A 263 17.66 2.30 -18.87
CA LEU A 263 18.36 2.34 -17.60
C LEU A 263 19.27 3.58 -17.48
N GLN A 264 19.95 3.98 -18.56
CA GLN A 264 20.87 5.13 -18.56
C GLN A 264 20.10 6.45 -18.39
N GLN A 265 18.93 6.58 -19.02
CA GLN A 265 18.08 7.76 -18.87
C GLN A 265 17.55 7.88 -17.44
N ALA A 266 17.16 6.75 -16.80
CA ALA A 266 16.72 6.72 -15.42
C ALA A 266 17.85 7.12 -14.47
N GLU A 267 19.05 6.55 -14.62
CA GLU A 267 20.23 6.89 -13.81
C GLU A 267 20.61 8.37 -13.96
N LYS A 268 20.56 8.91 -15.18
CA LYS A 268 20.77 10.34 -15.42
C LYS A 268 19.74 11.20 -14.71
N LEU A 269 18.46 10.83 -14.78
CA LEU A 269 17.39 11.54 -14.09
C LEU A 269 17.61 11.56 -12.56
N TYR A 270 18.05 10.44 -11.97
CA TYR A 270 18.37 10.38 -10.54
C TYR A 270 19.54 11.30 -10.17
N ALA A 271 20.58 11.36 -11.02
CA ALA A 271 21.72 12.24 -10.82
C ALA A 271 21.31 13.72 -10.92
N ASP A 272 20.48 14.06 -11.90
CA ASP A 272 19.97 15.42 -12.08
C ASP A 272 19.08 15.84 -10.90
N LEU A 273 18.18 14.98 -10.45
CA LEU A 273 17.35 15.20 -9.27
C LEU A 273 18.19 15.35 -7.99
N GLY A 274 19.20 14.49 -7.83
CA GLY A 274 20.13 14.57 -6.71
C GLY A 274 20.88 15.90 -6.65
N ARG A 275 21.27 16.46 -7.81
CA ARG A 275 21.88 17.81 -7.89
C ARG A 275 20.89 18.92 -7.54
N ALA A 276 19.66 18.84 -8.09
CA ALA A 276 18.62 19.82 -7.84
C ALA A 276 18.21 19.89 -6.35
N THR A 277 18.21 18.73 -5.67
CA THR A 277 17.77 18.63 -4.27
C THR A 277 18.91 18.64 -3.25
N LYS A 278 20.18 18.78 -3.68
CA LYS A 278 21.38 18.65 -2.83
C LYS A 278 21.34 19.53 -1.58
N ASN A 279 20.93 20.79 -1.72
CA ASN A 279 20.89 21.78 -0.67
C ASN A 279 19.47 22.04 -0.13
N SER A 280 18.50 21.21 -0.52
CA SER A 280 17.13 21.35 -0.08
C SER A 280 16.99 21.05 1.42
N PRO A 281 16.29 21.91 2.19
CA PRO A 281 15.95 21.65 3.58
C PRO A 281 14.79 20.64 3.72
N MET A 282 14.15 20.24 2.62
CA MET A 282 13.03 19.31 2.61
C MET A 282 13.46 17.92 3.06
N LYS A 283 12.65 17.28 3.87
CA LYS A 283 12.76 15.83 4.09
C LYS A 283 12.29 15.09 2.83
N GLN A 284 13.09 14.15 2.36
CA GLN A 284 12.84 13.51 1.06
C GLN A 284 12.54 12.02 1.23
N TYR A 285 11.56 11.52 0.49
CA TYR A 285 11.07 10.14 0.53
C TYR A 285 10.92 9.65 -0.91
N LEU A 286 11.95 8.94 -1.41
CA LEU A 286 12.07 8.58 -2.81
C LEU A 286 11.94 7.06 -2.97
N LEU A 287 10.99 6.61 -3.77
CA LEU A 287 10.77 5.20 -4.06
C LEU A 287 11.52 4.82 -5.34
N SER A 288 12.30 3.75 -5.30
CA SER A 288 12.96 3.20 -6.49
C SER A 288 13.10 1.68 -6.39
N SER A 289 13.06 0.99 -7.52
CA SER A 289 13.45 -0.42 -7.63
C SER A 289 14.90 -0.61 -8.09
N ASP A 290 15.58 0.48 -8.45
CA ASP A 290 16.96 0.46 -8.94
C ASP A 290 17.94 0.27 -7.76
N PRO A 291 18.77 -0.78 -7.76
CA PRO A 291 19.78 -1.00 -6.73
C PRO A 291 20.87 0.07 -6.72
N LEU A 292 21.11 0.78 -7.82
CA LEU A 292 22.11 1.83 -7.96
C LEU A 292 21.55 3.24 -7.63
N PHE A 293 20.29 3.34 -7.23
CA PHE A 293 19.61 4.62 -6.98
C PHE A 293 20.44 5.59 -6.11
N GLU A 294 20.93 5.16 -4.94
CA GLU A 294 21.69 6.05 -4.03
C GLU A 294 23.01 6.53 -4.67
N ARG A 295 23.66 5.67 -5.45
CA ARG A 295 24.91 6.01 -6.17
C ARG A 295 24.62 7.09 -7.21
N CYS A 296 23.58 6.92 -8.02
CA CYS A 296 23.19 7.88 -9.05
C CYS A 296 22.66 9.18 -8.45
N TYR A 297 21.86 9.09 -7.40
CA TYR A 297 21.33 10.25 -6.66
C TYR A 297 22.42 11.06 -5.94
N GLY A 298 23.60 10.44 -5.72
CA GLY A 298 24.78 11.10 -5.13
C GLY A 298 24.70 11.30 -3.62
N ARG A 299 23.74 10.66 -2.93
CA ARG A 299 23.60 10.72 -1.47
C ARG A 299 23.10 9.38 -0.93
N LYS A 300 23.72 8.89 0.16
CA LYS A 300 23.24 7.74 0.91
C LYS A 300 22.04 8.12 1.77
N ALA A 301 20.99 7.31 1.76
CA ALA A 301 19.79 7.54 2.57
C ALA A 301 20.07 7.36 4.07
N ASP A 302 19.44 8.19 4.90
CA ASP A 302 19.49 8.06 6.36
C ASP A 302 18.79 6.77 6.82
N LYS A 303 17.78 6.35 6.06
CA LYS A 303 17.04 5.10 6.29
C LYS A 303 16.45 4.56 5.00
N ARG A 304 16.40 3.24 4.87
CA ARG A 304 15.73 2.55 3.76
C ARG A 304 14.63 1.63 4.29
N ARG A 305 13.56 1.49 3.51
CA ARG A 305 12.49 0.53 3.76
C ARG A 305 12.21 -0.27 2.51
N LYS A 306 12.32 -1.59 2.62
CA LYS A 306 11.91 -2.53 1.57
C LYS A 306 10.40 -2.53 1.47
N LEU A 307 9.89 -2.27 0.28
CA LEU A 307 8.46 -2.23 -0.05
C LEU A 307 8.23 -3.01 -1.35
N TYR A 308 6.97 -3.23 -1.69
CA TYR A 308 6.59 -3.92 -2.92
C TYR A 308 5.48 -3.17 -3.65
N ASN A 309 5.71 -2.83 -4.92
CA ASN A 309 4.67 -2.32 -5.82
C ASN A 309 4.16 -3.47 -6.71
N GLY A 310 3.14 -4.18 -6.24
CA GLY A 310 2.75 -5.46 -6.82
C GLY A 310 3.84 -6.52 -6.57
N MET A 311 4.40 -7.07 -7.65
CA MET A 311 5.52 -8.03 -7.60
C MET A 311 6.90 -7.36 -7.61
N ILE A 312 6.96 -6.05 -7.89
CA ILE A 312 8.23 -5.32 -7.99
C ILE A 312 8.73 -4.96 -6.59
N LYS A 313 9.91 -5.47 -6.25
CA LYS A 313 10.63 -5.06 -5.04
C LYS A 313 11.15 -3.63 -5.23
N CYS A 314 10.80 -2.73 -4.31
CA CYS A 314 11.25 -1.36 -4.26
C CYS A 314 11.90 -1.04 -2.92
N GLU A 315 12.70 0.02 -2.88
CA GLU A 315 13.20 0.60 -1.64
C GLU A 315 12.70 2.06 -1.53
N LEU A 316 12.18 2.42 -0.36
CA LEU A 316 11.90 3.81 -0.01
C LEU A 316 13.14 4.37 0.66
N HIS A 317 13.84 5.26 -0.05
CA HIS A 317 15.00 6.00 0.42
C HIS A 317 14.54 7.24 1.17
N MET A 318 14.96 7.37 2.41
CA MET A 318 14.47 8.41 3.32
C MET A 318 15.64 9.32 3.76
N TYR A 319 15.51 10.62 3.50
CA TYR A 319 16.50 11.65 3.82
C TYR A 319 15.84 12.68 4.73
N PHE A 320 16.21 12.71 6.00
CA PHE A 320 15.60 13.58 7.01
C PHE A 320 16.61 14.20 7.97
N LYS A 321 17.89 13.85 7.88
CA LYS A 321 18.97 14.52 8.62
C LYS A 321 19.46 15.70 7.83
N ASP A 322 19.76 16.79 8.54
CA ASP A 322 20.37 17.96 7.94
C ASP A 322 21.76 17.61 7.38
N PRO A 323 22.01 17.82 6.08
CA PRO A 323 23.32 17.56 5.48
C PRO A 323 24.47 18.34 6.15
N SER A 324 24.18 19.50 6.74
CA SER A 324 25.19 20.34 7.43
C SER A 324 25.57 19.79 8.81
N ALA A 325 24.76 18.94 9.41
CA ALA A 325 25.01 18.35 10.73
C ALA A 325 26.04 17.20 10.70
N SER A 326 26.17 16.49 9.56
CA SER A 326 27.12 15.37 9.42
C SER A 326 28.57 15.82 9.35
N ASN A 327 28.86 17.02 8.86
CA ASN A 327 30.24 17.58 8.81
C ASN A 327 30.75 18.13 10.13
N ARG A 328 29.89 18.27 11.16
CA ARG A 328 30.32 18.77 12.49
C ARG A 328 30.81 17.68 13.43
N GLY A 329 30.61 16.41 13.09
CA GLY A 329 30.96 15.25 13.93
C GLY A 329 32.38 14.71 13.77
N GLU A 330 33.04 14.93 12.63
CA GLU A 330 34.35 14.32 12.34
C GLU A 330 35.56 15.15 12.81
N ASN A 331 35.37 16.41 13.28
CA ASN A 331 36.47 17.29 13.72
C ASN A 331 36.67 17.37 15.25
N LYS A 332 36.15 16.44 16.05
CA LYS A 332 36.30 16.47 17.52
C LYS A 332 37.11 15.32 18.12
N HIS A 333 37.95 14.65 17.34
CA HIS A 333 38.81 13.57 17.88
C HIS A 333 40.28 13.70 17.52
N SER A 334 40.85 14.90 17.55
CA SER A 334 42.31 15.07 17.43
C SER A 334 42.87 16.15 18.40
N ASP A 335 42.53 16.13 19.69
CA ASP A 335 43.33 16.81 20.70
C ASP A 335 42.96 16.28 22.09
N ARG A 336 43.55 15.16 22.48
CA ARG A 336 43.75 14.79 23.88
C ARG A 336 45.23 14.72 24.15
N PRO A 337 45.78 15.62 25.02
CA PRO A 337 47.15 15.48 25.45
C PRO A 337 47.32 14.27 26.36
N SER A 338 48.32 13.48 26.10
CA SER A 338 48.73 12.32 26.87
C SER A 338 49.11 12.70 28.32
N ALA A 339 48.28 12.39 29.29
CA ALA A 339 48.61 12.49 30.70
C ALA A 339 49.62 11.40 31.10
N LYS A 340 50.84 11.79 31.48
CA LYS A 340 51.88 10.93 32.08
C LYS A 340 51.40 10.37 33.42
N ARG A 341 51.44 9.06 33.59
CA ARG A 341 51.25 8.39 34.89
C ARG A 341 52.45 8.67 35.81
N PRO A 342 52.27 8.99 37.09
CA PRO A 342 53.36 9.02 38.08
C PRO A 342 53.75 7.61 38.51
N ALA A 343 55.06 7.39 38.70
CA ALA A 343 55.66 6.13 39.21
C ALA A 343 55.32 5.94 40.66
N LYS A 344 54.98 4.71 41.08
CA LYS A 344 54.87 4.29 42.47
C LYS A 344 56.26 4.11 43.05
N ARG A 345 56.47 4.69 44.23
CA ARG A 345 57.37 4.21 45.28
C ARG A 345 56.52 3.42 46.27
#